data_4c5b7cd17042be708c9ee5812ea36c46
#
_entry.id   4c5b7cd17042be708c9ee5812ea36c46
#
_cell.length_a   1.000
_cell.length_b   1.000
_cell.length_c   1.000
_cell.angle_alpha   90.00
_cell.angle_beta   90.00
_cell.angle_gamma   90.00
#
_symmetry.space_group_name_H-M   'P 1'
#
loop_
_entity.id
_entity.type
_entity.pdbx_description
1 polymer ?
#
loop_
_entity_poly.entity_id
_entity_poly.type
_entity_poly.pdbx_seq_one_letter_code
_entity_poly.pdbx_strand_id
1 'polypeptide(L)'
;MRPMLAVLVVLAFAAIAVAMTAGGSASKARADAVNVAPRVTADPSNTARVDLAHPIGSSPGQGRGISPVVRGLLIPIDGAEIPSAPELLPNSPREYRAGWHEGIDLPADRGTPVRAAAAGTVVRVDRDFVDWDEAALNAALDAAIALGYTPEETLDRIRGRQVWIDNGRQVLTRYAHLDSVADLRVGESVARGQVIGTVGSSGFEEGGPHLHFEVRVGEDYLGDWLEGDELMRVITRSFE
;
A
#
# COMPACT_ATOMS: atom_id res chain seq x y z
N MET A 1 8.75 -20.31 48.86
CA MET A 1 8.05 -21.30 48.01
C MET A 1 6.56 -21.02 48.12
N ARG A 2 5.95 -20.51 47.09
CA ARG A 2 4.51 -20.33 46.97
C ARG A 2 4.05 -21.07 45.71
N PRO A 3 2.99 -21.89 45.74
CA PRO A 3 2.55 -22.64 44.59
C PRO A 3 1.74 -21.74 43.61
N MET A 4 2.03 -21.86 42.33
CA MET A 4 1.22 -21.30 41.23
C MET A 4 -0.07 -22.12 41.09
N LEU A 5 -1.20 -21.44 41.14
CA LEU A 5 -2.51 -22.01 40.87
C LEU A 5 -2.81 -21.83 39.38
N ALA A 6 -2.84 -22.93 38.63
CA ALA A 6 -3.28 -22.93 37.24
C ALA A 6 -4.82 -22.91 37.19
N VAL A 7 -5.40 -21.91 36.58
CA VAL A 7 -6.85 -21.85 36.28
C VAL A 7 -7.09 -22.42 34.89
N LEU A 8 -7.75 -23.56 34.84
CA LEU A 8 -8.21 -24.22 33.62
C LEU A 8 -9.60 -23.66 33.28
N VAL A 9 -9.71 -22.91 32.18
CA VAL A 9 -11.01 -22.44 31.66
C VAL A 9 -11.48 -23.44 30.58
N VAL A 10 -12.53 -24.19 30.91
CA VAL A 10 -13.23 -25.06 29.97
C VAL A 10 -14.37 -24.25 29.37
N LEU A 11 -14.31 -23.99 28.06
CA LEU A 11 -15.39 -23.41 27.26
C LEU A 11 -16.25 -24.55 26.68
N ALA A 12 -17.49 -24.60 27.11
CA ALA A 12 -18.53 -25.52 26.56
C ALA A 12 -19.21 -24.83 25.38
N PHE A 13 -19.18 -25.49 24.21
CA PHE A 13 -19.96 -25.10 23.04
C PHE A 13 -21.40 -25.62 23.17
N ALA A 14 -22.38 -24.71 23.21
CA ALA A 14 -23.79 -25.04 23.06
C ALA A 14 -24.19 -24.84 21.58
N ALA A 15 -24.55 -25.91 20.89
CA ALA A 15 -25.11 -25.86 19.54
C ALA A 15 -26.62 -25.56 19.64
N ILE A 16 -27.06 -24.46 19.02
CA ILE A 16 -28.48 -24.16 18.82
C ILE A 16 -28.84 -24.49 17.36
N ALA A 17 -29.67 -25.54 17.19
CA ALA A 17 -30.29 -25.85 15.91
C ALA A 17 -31.58 -25.02 15.75
N VAL A 18 -31.66 -24.22 14.69
CA VAL A 18 -32.89 -23.54 14.28
C VAL A 18 -33.46 -24.22 13.05
N ALA A 19 -34.66 -24.77 13.21
CA ALA A 19 -35.45 -25.37 12.13
C ALA A 19 -36.06 -24.26 11.27
N MET A 20 -35.84 -24.29 9.96
CA MET A 20 -36.52 -23.44 8.98
C MET A 20 -37.77 -24.17 8.47
N THR A 21 -38.94 -23.57 8.69
CA THR A 21 -40.19 -23.92 8.00
C THR A 21 -40.27 -23.14 6.68
N ALA A 22 -40.52 -23.86 5.60
CA ALA A 22 -40.74 -23.28 4.28
C ALA A 22 -42.16 -22.67 4.19
N GLY A 23 -42.23 -21.45 3.67
CA GLY A 23 -43.47 -20.80 3.26
C GLY A 23 -43.18 -19.96 2.01
N GLY A 24 -43.68 -20.44 0.87
CA GLY A 24 -43.44 -19.81 -0.42
C GLY A 24 -44.31 -18.55 -0.65
N SER A 25 -43.74 -17.61 -1.40
CA SER A 25 -44.51 -16.73 -2.29
C SER A 25 -43.54 -16.17 -3.35
N ALA A 26 -43.80 -16.53 -4.61
CA ALA A 26 -43.08 -16.00 -5.75
C ALA A 26 -43.56 -14.58 -6.05
N SER A 27 -42.66 -13.61 -5.83
CA SER A 27 -42.83 -12.25 -6.37
C SER A 27 -41.82 -12.04 -7.47
N LYS A 28 -42.33 -11.82 -8.67
CA LYS A 28 -41.61 -11.56 -9.92
C LYS A 28 -41.03 -10.14 -9.86
N ALA A 29 -39.81 -9.97 -9.35
CA ALA A 29 -39.07 -8.72 -9.42
C ALA A 29 -38.32 -8.62 -10.77
N ARG A 30 -38.65 -7.54 -11.47
CA ARG A 30 -38.09 -7.09 -12.73
C ARG A 30 -36.58 -6.86 -12.54
N ALA A 31 -35.75 -7.45 -13.39
CA ALA A 31 -34.34 -7.15 -13.47
C ALA A 31 -34.16 -5.74 -14.06
N ASP A 32 -33.80 -4.80 -13.20
CA ASP A 32 -33.28 -3.52 -13.64
C ASP A 32 -31.84 -3.74 -14.12
N ALA A 33 -31.60 -3.40 -15.39
CA ALA A 33 -30.31 -3.47 -16.04
C ALA A 33 -29.33 -2.55 -15.31
N VAL A 34 -28.37 -3.16 -14.61
CA VAL A 34 -27.19 -2.45 -14.11
C VAL A 34 -26.42 -1.96 -15.34
N ASN A 35 -26.39 -0.64 -15.51
CA ASN A 35 -25.65 0.04 -16.55
C ASN A 35 -24.15 -0.13 -16.25
N VAL A 36 -23.56 -1.20 -16.77
CA VAL A 36 -22.11 -1.44 -16.71
C VAL A 36 -21.47 -0.42 -17.62
N ALA A 37 -20.79 0.55 -17.04
CA ALA A 37 -19.93 1.46 -17.77
C ALA A 37 -19.01 0.68 -18.72
N PRO A 38 -18.73 1.20 -19.93
CA PRO A 38 -17.93 0.49 -20.91
C PRO A 38 -16.56 0.15 -20.32
N ARG A 39 -16.30 -1.14 -20.27
CA ARG A 39 -14.97 -1.68 -19.94
C ARG A 39 -14.02 -1.10 -20.98
N VAL A 40 -13.15 -0.19 -20.57
CA VAL A 40 -12.04 0.25 -21.41
C VAL A 40 -11.19 -1.02 -21.61
N THR A 41 -11.26 -1.59 -22.80
CA THR A 41 -10.37 -2.66 -23.19
C THR A 41 -9.00 -2.03 -23.34
N ALA A 42 -8.14 -2.22 -22.33
CA ALA A 42 -6.74 -1.89 -22.44
C ALA A 42 -6.17 -2.61 -23.67
N ASP A 43 -5.46 -1.87 -24.49
CA ASP A 43 -4.72 -2.42 -25.62
C ASP A 43 -3.75 -3.49 -25.10
N PRO A 44 -3.84 -4.77 -25.53
CA PRO A 44 -2.97 -5.83 -25.04
C PRO A 44 -1.49 -5.61 -25.39
N SER A 45 -1.16 -4.65 -26.23
CA SER A 45 0.22 -4.29 -26.58
C SER A 45 0.87 -3.31 -25.59
N ASN A 46 0.11 -2.75 -24.63
CA ASN A 46 0.60 -1.79 -23.63
C ASN A 46 0.29 -2.23 -22.18
N THR A 47 0.14 -3.51 -21.94
CA THR A 47 0.12 -4.05 -20.59
C THR A 47 1.55 -4.19 -20.09
N ALA A 48 2.15 -3.10 -19.61
CA ALA A 48 3.13 -3.22 -18.56
C ALA A 48 2.39 -3.88 -17.37
N ARG A 49 2.45 -5.20 -17.28
CA ARG A 49 2.13 -5.91 -16.04
C ARG A 49 3.18 -5.43 -15.06
N VAL A 50 2.81 -4.51 -14.19
CA VAL A 50 3.56 -4.29 -12.96
C VAL A 50 3.33 -5.55 -12.14
N ASP A 51 4.25 -6.49 -12.23
CA ASP A 51 4.27 -7.66 -11.39
C ASP A 51 4.76 -7.18 -10.02
N LEU A 52 3.84 -6.98 -9.10
CA LEU A 52 4.07 -6.34 -7.79
C LEU A 52 4.64 -7.33 -6.78
N ALA A 53 4.83 -8.58 -7.18
CA ALA A 53 5.41 -9.61 -6.34
C ALA A 53 6.90 -9.77 -6.64
N HIS A 54 7.75 -9.24 -5.78
CA HIS A 54 9.11 -9.76 -5.71
C HIS A 54 9.06 -11.15 -5.09
N PRO A 55 9.55 -12.21 -5.78
CA PRO A 55 9.71 -13.49 -5.14
C PRO A 55 10.71 -13.33 -4.00
N ILE A 56 10.29 -13.64 -2.79
CA ILE A 56 11.15 -13.65 -1.62
C ILE A 56 12.17 -14.76 -1.76
N GLY A 57 13.39 -14.38 -1.59
CA GLY A 57 14.58 -15.22 -1.68
C GLY A 57 15.77 -14.48 -2.22
N SER A 58 15.60 -13.27 -2.69
CA SER A 58 16.71 -12.43 -3.13
C SER A 58 16.99 -11.39 -2.03
N SER A 59 18.12 -11.53 -1.37
CA SER A 59 18.61 -10.52 -0.45
C SER A 59 19.01 -9.25 -1.22
N PRO A 60 18.89 -8.05 -0.62
CA PRO A 60 19.48 -6.83 -1.16
C PRO A 60 20.96 -7.08 -1.51
N GLY A 61 21.43 -6.60 -2.66
CA GLY A 61 22.84 -6.76 -3.08
C GLY A 61 23.11 -7.81 -4.16
N GLN A 62 22.13 -8.59 -4.64
CA GLN A 62 22.32 -9.48 -5.79
C GLN A 62 21.96 -8.78 -7.12
N GLY A 63 22.80 -7.84 -7.50
CA GLY A 63 22.87 -7.07 -8.71
C GLY A 63 21.93 -7.41 -9.87
N ARG A 64 20.90 -6.58 -10.07
CA ARG A 64 20.43 -6.20 -11.40
C ARG A 64 20.59 -4.70 -11.54
N GLY A 65 21.39 -4.33 -12.50
CA GLY A 65 21.98 -3.04 -12.66
C GLY A 65 21.00 -1.89 -12.83
N ILE A 66 21.50 -0.73 -12.43
CA ILE A 66 21.10 0.63 -12.78
C ILE A 66 19.63 0.91 -12.46
N SER A 67 19.38 1.31 -11.21
CA SER A 67 18.15 2.00 -10.85
C SER A 67 17.95 3.14 -11.86
N PRO A 68 16.80 3.17 -12.57
CA PRO A 68 16.56 4.21 -13.56
C PRO A 68 16.64 5.58 -12.91
N VAL A 69 17.23 6.53 -13.64
CA VAL A 69 17.47 7.89 -13.13
C VAL A 69 16.13 8.64 -13.14
N VAL A 70 15.45 8.66 -12.00
CA VAL A 70 14.32 9.58 -11.77
C VAL A 70 14.89 10.91 -11.26
N ARG A 71 14.34 12.02 -11.70
CA ARG A 71 14.74 13.36 -11.25
C ARG A 71 13.55 14.32 -11.22
N GLY A 72 13.68 15.39 -10.44
CA GLY A 72 12.73 16.49 -10.39
C GLY A 72 11.45 16.16 -9.61
N LEU A 73 11.48 15.14 -8.75
CA LEU A 73 10.39 14.90 -7.83
C LEU A 73 10.31 16.00 -6.77
N LEU A 74 9.10 16.35 -6.37
CA LEU A 74 8.84 17.13 -5.16
C LEU A 74 8.74 16.17 -3.97
N ILE A 75 9.29 16.52 -2.82
CA ILE A 75 8.97 15.82 -1.58
C ILE A 75 7.48 16.05 -1.30
N PRO A 76 6.66 14.99 -1.14
CA PRO A 76 5.20 15.11 -1.11
C PRO A 76 4.61 15.87 0.09
N ILE A 77 5.42 16.22 1.05
CA ILE A 77 5.02 16.94 2.27
C ILE A 77 5.82 18.24 2.35
N ASP A 78 5.13 19.37 2.47
CA ASP A 78 5.78 20.69 2.58
C ASP A 78 6.69 20.76 3.80
N GLY A 79 7.95 21.14 3.58
CA GLY A 79 8.95 21.29 4.65
C GLY A 79 9.52 19.98 5.19
N ALA A 80 9.11 18.83 4.68
CA ALA A 80 9.75 17.58 5.02
C ALA A 80 11.10 17.43 4.31
N GLU A 81 12.00 16.68 4.94
CA GLU A 81 13.30 16.28 4.40
C GLU A 81 13.32 14.77 4.12
N ILE A 82 14.22 14.34 3.24
CA ILE A 82 14.46 12.91 3.05
C ILE A 82 15.06 12.36 4.36
N PRO A 83 14.43 11.33 4.96
CA PRO A 83 14.92 10.75 6.20
C PRO A 83 16.30 10.11 6.02
N SER A 84 17.10 10.16 7.08
CA SER A 84 18.39 9.46 7.13
C SER A 84 18.34 8.16 7.93
N ALA A 85 17.25 7.92 8.67
CA ALA A 85 17.03 6.71 9.45
C ALA A 85 16.76 5.51 8.53
N PRO A 86 17.58 4.45 8.56
CA PRO A 86 17.49 3.33 7.61
C PRO A 86 16.11 2.66 7.59
N GLU A 87 15.43 2.60 8.72
CA GLU A 87 14.10 2.00 8.84
C GLU A 87 13.01 2.74 8.07
N LEU A 88 13.24 4.01 7.71
CA LEU A 88 12.31 4.83 6.92
C LEU A 88 12.62 4.79 5.42
N LEU A 89 13.67 4.06 5.03
CA LEU A 89 14.16 4.01 3.66
C LEU A 89 13.81 2.70 2.96
N PRO A 90 13.85 2.65 1.62
CA PRO A 90 13.71 1.41 0.86
C PRO A 90 14.70 0.33 1.32
N ASN A 91 14.31 -0.93 1.14
CA ASN A 91 15.07 -2.13 1.50
C ASN A 91 15.24 -2.38 3.00
N SER A 92 14.63 -1.58 3.86
CA SER A 92 14.65 -1.90 5.28
C SER A 92 13.75 -3.13 5.56
N PRO A 93 14.20 -4.09 6.39
CA PRO A 93 13.43 -5.29 6.65
C PRO A 93 12.12 -4.97 7.40
N ARG A 94 11.05 -5.65 7.00
CA ARG A 94 9.73 -5.63 7.64
C ARG A 94 9.43 -7.02 8.19
N GLU A 95 10.16 -7.39 9.26
CA GLU A 95 10.10 -8.74 9.85
C GLU A 95 8.68 -9.13 10.27
N TYR A 96 7.88 -8.17 10.75
CA TYR A 96 6.49 -8.36 11.18
C TYR A 96 5.56 -8.86 10.06
N ARG A 97 5.97 -8.77 8.79
CA ARG A 97 5.24 -9.25 7.62
C ARG A 97 6.06 -10.09 6.65
N ALA A 98 7.27 -10.51 7.04
CA ALA A 98 8.21 -11.24 6.20
C ALA A 98 8.46 -10.56 4.84
N GLY A 99 8.77 -9.26 4.83
CA GLY A 99 8.98 -8.47 3.62
C GLY A 99 10.01 -7.37 3.76
N TRP A 100 10.05 -6.53 2.76
CA TRP A 100 10.95 -5.38 2.67
C TRP A 100 10.16 -4.08 2.53
N HIS A 101 10.76 -2.97 2.89
CA HIS A 101 10.21 -1.64 2.69
C HIS A 101 10.41 -1.21 1.24
N GLU A 102 9.34 -0.87 0.52
CA GLU A 102 9.39 -0.56 -0.91
C GLU A 102 9.35 0.95 -1.20
N GLY A 103 9.38 1.77 -0.17
CA GLY A 103 9.24 3.22 -0.29
C GLY A 103 10.02 3.99 0.76
N ILE A 104 9.70 5.27 0.85
CA ILE A 104 10.22 6.20 1.84
C ILE A 104 9.06 6.56 2.77
N ASP A 105 9.26 6.36 4.07
CA ASP A 105 8.30 6.80 5.08
C ASP A 105 8.64 8.24 5.50
N LEU A 106 7.70 9.15 5.30
CA LEU A 106 7.79 10.57 5.67
C LEU A 106 6.89 10.83 6.88
N PRO A 107 7.44 10.86 8.11
CA PRO A 107 6.66 11.14 9.31
C PRO A 107 6.05 12.55 9.25
N ALA A 108 4.77 12.66 9.54
CA ALA A 108 4.08 13.94 9.65
C ALA A 108 2.76 13.76 10.41
N ASP A 109 2.23 14.85 10.96
CA ASP A 109 0.97 14.83 11.69
C ASP A 109 -0.20 14.38 10.79
N ARG A 110 -1.14 13.64 11.37
CA ARG A 110 -2.40 13.28 10.69
C ARG A 110 -3.09 14.55 10.16
N GLY A 111 -3.56 14.49 8.93
CA GLY A 111 -4.22 15.61 8.28
C GLY A 111 -3.25 16.55 7.54
N THR A 112 -1.93 16.37 7.65
CA THR A 112 -0.96 17.14 6.86
C THR A 112 -1.22 16.94 5.36
N PRO A 113 -1.25 18.01 4.53
CA PRO A 113 -1.47 17.88 3.11
C PRO A 113 -0.39 17.06 2.41
N VAL A 114 -0.83 16.10 1.57
CA VAL A 114 0.03 15.31 0.69
C VAL A 114 -0.08 15.83 -0.73
N ARG A 115 1.05 16.09 -1.38
CA ARG A 115 1.14 16.64 -2.73
C ARG A 115 1.67 15.63 -3.74
N ALA A 116 1.21 15.72 -4.98
CA ALA A 116 1.76 14.95 -6.09
C ALA A 116 3.24 15.33 -6.32
N ALA A 117 4.13 14.36 -6.21
CA ALA A 117 5.59 14.55 -6.37
C ALA A 117 5.97 14.98 -7.80
N ALA A 118 5.19 14.56 -8.79
CA ALA A 118 5.32 14.94 -10.19
C ALA A 118 3.93 15.08 -10.83
N ALA A 119 3.87 15.76 -11.98
CA ALA A 119 2.66 15.75 -12.79
C ALA A 119 2.42 14.36 -13.39
N GLY A 120 1.16 13.99 -13.60
CA GLY A 120 0.82 12.70 -14.17
C GLY A 120 -0.69 12.47 -14.27
N THR A 121 -1.05 11.23 -14.52
CA THR A 121 -2.44 10.77 -14.60
C THR A 121 -2.75 9.85 -13.43
N VAL A 122 -3.85 10.10 -12.74
CA VAL A 122 -4.32 9.23 -11.65
C VAL A 122 -4.73 7.87 -12.24
N VAL A 123 -4.13 6.79 -11.72
CA VAL A 123 -4.44 5.42 -12.17
C VAL A 123 -5.12 4.58 -11.09
N ARG A 124 -5.08 5.02 -9.84
CA ARG A 124 -5.78 4.40 -8.72
C ARG A 124 -6.14 5.41 -7.63
N VAL A 125 -7.32 5.23 -7.05
CA VAL A 125 -7.84 6.02 -5.92
C VAL A 125 -8.64 5.09 -5.00
N ASP A 126 -8.17 4.86 -3.79
CA ASP A 126 -8.84 4.03 -2.79
C ASP A 126 -9.46 4.93 -1.70
N ARG A 127 -10.51 5.66 -2.05
CA ARG A 127 -11.19 6.58 -1.14
C ARG A 127 -11.99 5.87 -0.07
N ASP A 128 -12.67 4.80 -0.42
CA ASP A 128 -13.62 4.08 0.42
C ASP A 128 -12.98 2.90 1.14
N PHE A 129 -11.66 2.97 1.36
CA PHE A 129 -10.93 1.94 2.09
C PHE A 129 -11.43 1.84 3.54
N VAL A 130 -11.64 0.61 3.98
CA VAL A 130 -12.02 0.28 5.35
C VAL A 130 -10.90 -0.54 5.96
N ASP A 131 -10.40 -0.09 7.10
CA ASP A 131 -9.36 -0.80 7.85
C ASP A 131 -9.85 -2.19 8.26
N TRP A 132 -8.93 -3.12 8.39
CA TRP A 132 -9.25 -4.40 9.03
C TRP A 132 -9.44 -4.18 10.53
N ASP A 133 -10.14 -5.12 11.15
CA ASP A 133 -10.03 -5.23 12.60
C ASP A 133 -8.64 -5.82 12.98
N GLU A 134 -8.24 -5.59 14.21
CA GLU A 134 -6.94 -6.01 14.74
C GLU A 134 -6.71 -7.53 14.55
N ALA A 135 -7.73 -8.35 14.78
CA ALA A 135 -7.62 -9.81 14.65
C ALA A 135 -7.37 -10.23 13.19
N ALA A 136 -8.04 -9.59 12.23
CA ALA A 136 -7.84 -9.85 10.81
C ALA A 136 -6.46 -9.39 10.32
N LEU A 137 -5.97 -8.24 10.79
CA LEU A 137 -4.62 -7.77 10.51
C LEU A 137 -3.58 -8.76 11.04
N ASN A 138 -3.65 -9.12 12.33
CA ASN A 138 -2.72 -10.05 12.95
C ASN A 138 -2.71 -11.41 12.24
N ALA A 139 -3.88 -11.96 11.89
CA ALA A 139 -3.96 -13.21 11.15
C ALA A 139 -3.30 -13.13 9.76
N ALA A 140 -3.41 -12.00 9.06
CA ALA A 140 -2.78 -11.80 7.77
C ALA A 140 -1.24 -11.66 7.89
N LEU A 141 -0.76 -10.99 8.93
CA LEU A 141 0.68 -10.87 9.23
C LEU A 141 1.28 -12.22 9.63
N ASP A 142 0.62 -12.98 10.50
CA ASP A 142 1.04 -14.35 10.88
C ASP A 142 1.10 -15.28 9.66
N ALA A 143 0.12 -15.18 8.77
CA ALA A 143 0.11 -15.94 7.52
C ALA A 143 1.29 -15.55 6.61
N ALA A 144 1.61 -14.26 6.50
CA ALA A 144 2.77 -13.78 5.74
C ALA A 144 4.08 -14.32 6.33
N ILE A 145 4.24 -14.29 7.66
CA ILE A 145 5.41 -14.86 8.35
C ILE A 145 5.51 -16.38 8.07
N ALA A 146 4.41 -17.11 8.15
CA ALA A 146 4.39 -18.54 7.89
C ALA A 146 4.74 -18.90 6.43
N LEU A 147 4.37 -18.05 5.48
CA LEU A 147 4.73 -18.18 4.07
C LEU A 147 6.18 -17.79 3.79
N GLY A 148 6.80 -16.98 4.64
CA GLY A 148 8.11 -16.36 4.42
C GLY A 148 8.06 -15.18 3.44
N TYR A 149 6.86 -14.65 3.14
CA TYR A 149 6.66 -13.47 2.30
C TYR A 149 5.29 -12.83 2.55
N THR A 150 5.16 -11.54 2.23
CA THR A 150 3.88 -10.84 2.24
C THR A 150 3.18 -11.03 0.90
N PRO A 151 2.01 -11.70 0.85
CA PRO A 151 1.19 -11.72 -0.36
C PRO A 151 0.81 -10.30 -0.79
N GLU A 152 0.74 -10.05 -2.11
CA GLU A 152 0.43 -8.71 -2.64
C GLU A 152 -0.92 -8.18 -2.15
N GLU A 153 -1.93 -9.04 -2.04
CA GLU A 153 -3.24 -8.65 -1.48
C GLU A 153 -3.11 -8.14 -0.03
N THR A 154 -2.29 -8.81 0.79
CA THR A 154 -2.02 -8.38 2.16
C THR A 154 -1.25 -7.06 2.18
N LEU A 155 -0.21 -6.93 1.35
CA LEU A 155 0.58 -5.72 1.23
C LEU A 155 -0.26 -4.54 0.74
N ASP A 156 -1.13 -4.77 -0.22
CA ASP A 156 -2.05 -3.75 -0.74
C ASP A 156 -3.01 -3.22 0.34
N ARG A 157 -3.52 -4.12 1.18
CA ARG A 157 -4.34 -3.72 2.32
C ARG A 157 -3.55 -3.01 3.42
N ILE A 158 -2.31 -3.42 3.69
CA ILE A 158 -1.42 -2.70 4.62
C ILE A 158 -1.19 -1.26 4.15
N ARG A 159 -1.06 -1.02 2.84
CA ARG A 159 -0.94 0.34 2.27
C ARG A 159 -2.17 1.20 2.56
N GLY A 160 -3.33 0.60 2.81
CA GLY A 160 -4.54 1.31 3.21
C GLY A 160 -5.14 2.18 2.13
N ARG A 161 -5.59 3.38 2.51
CA ARG A 161 -6.11 4.39 1.58
C ARG A 161 -4.97 4.98 0.78
N GLN A 162 -5.05 4.92 -0.55
CA GLN A 162 -3.94 5.27 -1.41
C GLN A 162 -4.36 5.95 -2.71
N VAL A 163 -3.42 6.70 -3.28
CA VAL A 163 -3.49 7.28 -4.62
C VAL A 163 -2.26 6.85 -5.41
N TRP A 164 -2.45 6.44 -6.68
CA TRP A 164 -1.36 6.11 -7.60
C TRP A 164 -1.42 7.02 -8.81
N ILE A 165 -0.27 7.55 -9.21
CA ILE A 165 -0.14 8.48 -10.33
C ILE A 165 0.88 7.93 -11.32
N ASP A 166 0.47 7.70 -12.55
CA ASP A 166 1.37 7.42 -13.67
C ASP A 166 2.01 8.75 -14.13
N ASN A 167 3.32 8.88 -13.91
CA ASN A 167 4.10 10.06 -14.26
C ASN A 167 4.74 9.93 -15.65
N GLY A 168 4.42 8.87 -16.41
CA GLY A 168 5.00 8.57 -17.70
C GLY A 168 6.41 7.97 -17.59
N ARG A 169 6.96 7.52 -18.73
CA ARG A 169 8.31 6.93 -18.81
C ARG A 169 8.54 5.74 -17.88
N GLN A 170 7.49 4.95 -17.63
CA GLN A 170 7.50 3.83 -16.69
C GLN A 170 7.74 4.24 -15.23
N VAL A 171 7.46 5.48 -14.87
CA VAL A 171 7.50 5.95 -13.48
C VAL A 171 6.07 6.07 -12.95
N LEU A 172 5.81 5.45 -11.82
CA LEU A 172 4.55 5.52 -11.10
C LEU A 172 4.82 5.88 -9.65
N THR A 173 4.14 6.91 -9.14
CA THR A 173 4.22 7.28 -7.72
C THR A 173 2.99 6.80 -6.97
N ARG A 174 3.21 6.23 -5.76
CA ARG A 174 2.16 5.77 -4.85
C ARG A 174 2.24 6.52 -3.54
N TYR A 175 1.09 6.89 -3.03
CA TYR A 175 0.91 7.63 -1.78
C TYR A 175 -0.03 6.82 -0.92
N ALA A 176 0.46 6.26 0.17
CA ALA A 176 -0.26 5.30 1.01
C ALA A 176 -0.44 5.80 2.45
N HIS A 177 -1.19 5.05 3.24
CA HIS A 177 -1.59 5.36 4.61
C HIS A 177 -2.37 6.67 4.76
N LEU A 178 -3.06 7.13 3.68
CA LEU A 178 -3.76 8.39 3.69
C LEU A 178 -4.92 8.42 4.70
N ASP A 179 -5.16 9.55 5.34
CA ASP A 179 -6.34 9.82 6.15
C ASP A 179 -7.54 10.16 5.25
N SER A 180 -7.30 10.98 4.24
CA SER A 180 -8.29 11.34 3.23
C SER A 180 -7.67 11.45 1.84
N VAL A 181 -8.51 11.32 0.81
CA VAL A 181 -8.14 11.53 -0.58
C VAL A 181 -8.94 12.70 -1.13
N ALA A 182 -8.28 13.60 -1.87
CA ALA A 182 -8.94 14.69 -2.58
C ALA A 182 -9.98 14.16 -3.59
N ASP A 183 -10.85 15.01 -4.12
CA ASP A 183 -11.86 14.61 -5.12
C ASP A 183 -11.19 14.33 -6.48
N LEU A 184 -10.46 13.22 -6.54
CA LEU A 184 -9.74 12.74 -7.72
C LEU A 184 -10.49 11.57 -8.36
N ARG A 185 -10.29 11.41 -9.67
CA ARG A 185 -10.84 10.27 -10.43
C ARG A 185 -9.74 9.61 -11.25
N VAL A 186 -9.85 8.30 -11.42
CA VAL A 186 -8.97 7.57 -12.35
C VAL A 186 -9.10 8.14 -13.74
N GLY A 187 -7.97 8.42 -14.40
CA GLY A 187 -7.86 9.10 -15.69
C GLY A 187 -7.72 10.63 -15.57
N GLU A 188 -7.86 11.21 -14.39
CA GLU A 188 -7.67 12.65 -14.18
C GLU A 188 -6.18 13.02 -14.18
N SER A 189 -5.86 14.16 -14.79
CA SER A 189 -4.50 14.70 -14.76
C SER A 189 -4.29 15.54 -13.49
N VAL A 190 -3.15 15.34 -12.84
CA VAL A 190 -2.72 16.14 -11.70
C VAL A 190 -1.43 16.88 -11.99
N ALA A 191 -1.31 18.08 -11.46
CA ALA A 191 -0.10 18.88 -11.56
C ALA A 191 0.90 18.49 -10.45
N ARG A 192 2.21 18.63 -10.70
CA ARG A 192 3.24 18.56 -9.66
C ARG A 192 2.91 19.57 -8.55
N GLY A 193 2.89 19.13 -7.30
CA GLY A 193 2.54 19.94 -6.13
C GLY A 193 1.03 20.08 -5.86
N GLN A 194 0.15 19.53 -6.70
CA GLN A 194 -1.28 19.50 -6.40
C GLN A 194 -1.55 18.66 -5.16
N VAL A 195 -2.40 19.16 -4.24
CA VAL A 195 -2.84 18.38 -3.07
C VAL A 195 -3.72 17.21 -3.54
N ILE A 196 -3.36 16.01 -3.12
CA ILE A 196 -4.03 14.76 -3.52
C ILE A 196 -4.66 14.01 -2.34
N GLY A 197 -4.37 14.39 -1.11
CA GLY A 197 -4.88 13.79 0.10
C GLY A 197 -4.24 14.38 1.34
N THR A 198 -4.38 13.68 2.45
CA THR A 198 -3.77 14.05 3.74
C THR A 198 -3.13 12.83 4.39
N VAL A 199 -2.08 13.05 5.19
CA VAL A 199 -1.37 12.04 5.96
C VAL A 199 -2.30 11.36 6.95
N GLY A 200 -2.21 10.05 7.07
CA GLY A 200 -2.91 9.22 8.04
C GLY A 200 -2.08 8.02 8.47
N SER A 201 -2.76 6.93 8.82
CA SER A 201 -2.18 5.63 9.16
C SER A 201 -3.09 4.48 8.72
N SER A 202 -3.99 4.72 7.75
CA SER A 202 -4.91 3.70 7.26
C SER A 202 -4.17 2.46 6.76
N GLY A 203 -4.73 1.29 7.01
CA GLY A 203 -4.14 -0.01 6.67
C GLY A 203 -3.13 -0.53 7.71
N PHE A 204 -2.46 0.36 8.46
CA PHE A 204 -1.49 -0.02 9.49
C PHE A 204 -1.43 1.05 10.60
N GLU A 205 -2.47 1.13 11.41
CA GLU A 205 -2.63 2.16 12.46
C GLU A 205 -1.49 2.13 13.49
N GLU A 206 -0.92 0.96 13.79
CA GLU A 206 0.18 0.79 14.74
C GLU A 206 1.46 1.51 14.30
N GLY A 207 1.65 1.73 13.00
CA GLY A 207 2.79 2.50 12.46
C GLY A 207 2.74 3.98 12.78
N GLY A 208 1.61 4.47 13.26
CA GLY A 208 1.38 5.91 13.49
C GLY A 208 1.28 6.73 12.21
N PRO A 209 0.97 8.04 12.32
CA PRO A 209 0.78 8.87 11.15
C PRO A 209 2.09 9.11 10.38
N HIS A 210 2.10 8.76 9.11
CA HIS A 210 3.17 9.04 8.16
C HIS A 210 2.65 8.89 6.73
N LEU A 211 3.36 9.43 5.76
CA LEU A 211 3.16 9.11 4.36
C LEU A 211 4.14 8.02 3.95
N HIS A 212 3.65 6.84 3.57
CA HIS A 212 4.45 5.87 2.83
C HIS A 212 4.43 6.24 1.35
N PHE A 213 5.59 6.64 0.82
CA PHE A 213 5.76 7.13 -0.54
C PHE A 213 6.63 6.19 -1.37
N GLU A 214 6.05 5.57 -2.41
CA GLU A 214 6.78 4.71 -3.34
C GLU A 214 6.98 5.44 -4.68
N VAL A 215 8.16 5.25 -5.26
CA VAL A 215 8.46 5.59 -6.65
C VAL A 215 8.76 4.29 -7.39
N ARG A 216 7.80 3.81 -8.15
CA ARG A 216 7.96 2.59 -8.97
C ARG A 216 8.57 2.97 -10.30
N VAL A 217 9.49 2.14 -10.79
CA VAL A 217 10.15 2.35 -12.07
C VAL A 217 10.19 1.03 -12.83
N GLY A 218 9.28 0.88 -13.78
CA GLY A 218 9.02 -0.42 -14.38
C GLY A 218 8.48 -1.40 -13.32
N GLU A 219 9.14 -2.53 -13.18
CA GLU A 219 8.78 -3.57 -12.21
C GLU A 219 9.38 -3.32 -10.82
N ASP A 220 10.40 -2.47 -10.72
CA ASP A 220 11.17 -2.23 -9.49
C ASP A 220 10.70 -0.95 -8.77
N TYR A 221 11.32 -0.62 -7.65
CA TYR A 221 11.14 0.64 -6.95
C TYR A 221 12.46 1.42 -6.83
N LEU A 222 12.37 2.71 -6.61
CA LEU A 222 13.53 3.59 -6.49
C LEU A 222 14.45 3.11 -5.38
N GLY A 223 15.70 2.81 -5.73
CA GLY A 223 16.70 2.31 -4.80
C GLY A 223 16.61 0.82 -4.49
N ASP A 224 15.79 0.04 -5.22
CA ASP A 224 15.74 -1.40 -5.07
C ASP A 224 17.15 -2.01 -5.17
N TRP A 225 17.48 -2.91 -4.24
CA TRP A 225 18.80 -3.57 -4.08
C TRP A 225 19.97 -2.66 -3.69
N LEU A 226 19.74 -1.35 -3.47
CA LEU A 226 20.81 -0.43 -3.05
C LEU A 226 20.82 -0.28 -1.53
N GLU A 227 22.00 -0.01 -0.95
CA GLU A 227 22.17 0.19 0.48
C GLU A 227 23.08 1.41 0.77
N GLY A 228 23.01 1.90 2.00
CA GLY A 228 23.93 2.92 2.51
C GLY A 228 24.01 4.18 1.64
N ASP A 229 25.22 4.65 1.39
CA ASP A 229 25.46 5.89 0.66
C ASP A 229 24.99 5.85 -0.80
N GLU A 230 24.96 4.67 -1.42
CA GLU A 230 24.49 4.53 -2.79
C GLU A 230 22.97 4.71 -2.87
N LEU A 231 22.21 4.09 -1.97
CA LEU A 231 20.78 4.28 -1.84
C LEU A 231 20.46 5.76 -1.59
N MET A 232 21.11 6.38 -0.59
CA MET A 232 20.91 7.79 -0.28
C MET A 232 21.21 8.72 -1.45
N ARG A 233 22.27 8.43 -2.21
CA ARG A 233 22.62 9.20 -3.41
C ARG A 233 21.54 9.12 -4.49
N VAL A 234 21.00 7.94 -4.73
CA VAL A 234 19.93 7.74 -5.72
C VAL A 234 18.66 8.45 -5.27
N ILE A 235 18.26 8.28 -4.02
CA ILE A 235 17.07 8.96 -3.47
C ILE A 235 17.24 10.47 -3.56
N THR A 236 18.29 11.05 -2.98
CA THR A 236 18.50 12.51 -2.95
C THR A 236 18.46 13.12 -4.35
N ARG A 237 19.15 12.50 -5.32
CA ARG A 237 19.16 12.96 -6.72
C ARG A 237 17.79 12.93 -7.40
N SER A 238 16.86 12.13 -6.90
CA SER A 238 15.52 12.05 -7.50
C SER A 238 14.66 13.25 -7.13
N PHE A 239 15.02 13.94 -6.05
CA PHE A 239 14.33 15.15 -5.57
C PHE A 239 15.06 16.47 -5.91
N GLU A 240 16.14 16.39 -6.71
CA GLU A 240 16.88 17.54 -7.23
C GLU A 240 16.33 18.08 -8.57
#